data_1635de6f607f112ed6f012fa7c545922
#
_entry.id   1635de6f607f112ed6f012fa7c545922
#
_cell.length_a   1.000
_cell.length_b   1.000
_cell.length_c   1.000
_cell.angle_alpha   90.00
_cell.angle_beta   90.00
_cell.angle_gamma   90.00
#
_symmetry.space_group_name_H-M   'P 1'
#
loop_
_entity.id
_entity.type
_entity.pdbx_description
1 polymer ?
#
loop_
_entity_poly.entity_id
_entity_poly.type
_entity_poly.pdbx_seq_one_letter_code
_entity_poly.pdbx_strand_id
1 'polypeptide(L)'
;MRVAVDAHAVAQPSAGDAGNARWIENLIHALHLTATGGDQVCAMVAHAAAEQRINPGVPLLQVGEANMRRLTWGAPHAMERARADVGVFNYVVPFRGRTPSAVVVHDAAFITNPEWFSRRDKLVLGKLVPSAVRRAKIVIAVSNTEGAQIADALNIDPTRIRVVRTYPAPVFTPDSSGTAASRVHERWGLRRYVLAVGDIHPRKNIGALAQALQQLGDPALELALVGRPALGGEQIVQGANARWLGRVSDDELADLYRVATVVAVPSLYEGFGLPILEAMACGAPTVASSRGAMPEVAGEGAIVADPTPSALADAIREALDPTVADRLRAAGPVQAATFTPSAMGRAGWDALRMVTS
;
A
#
# COMPACT_ATOMS: atom_id res chain seq x y z
N MET A 1 -8.07 -16.11 21.11
CA MET A 1 -9.04 -15.59 20.10
C MET A 1 -8.71 -16.17 18.74
N ARG A 2 -9.72 -16.55 17.93
CA ARG A 2 -9.55 -17.05 16.56
C ARG A 2 -10.05 -16.03 15.56
N VAL A 3 -9.17 -15.58 14.66
CA VAL A 3 -9.43 -14.53 13.66
C VAL A 3 -9.48 -15.14 12.27
N ALA A 4 -10.51 -14.81 11.48
CA ALA A 4 -10.60 -15.17 10.07
C ALA A 4 -10.41 -13.92 9.21
N VAL A 5 -9.32 -13.86 8.43
CA VAL A 5 -8.99 -12.71 7.57
C VAL A 5 -9.39 -13.00 6.13
N ASP A 6 -10.17 -12.10 5.52
CA ASP A 6 -10.55 -12.19 4.11
C ASP A 6 -9.36 -11.85 3.20
N ALA A 7 -8.77 -12.89 2.64
CA ALA A 7 -7.61 -12.85 1.76
C ALA A 7 -7.98 -13.08 0.28
N HIS A 8 -9.23 -12.81 -0.13
CA HIS A 8 -9.69 -13.05 -1.50
C HIS A 8 -8.89 -12.27 -2.56
N ALA A 9 -8.37 -11.09 -2.21
CA ALA A 9 -7.55 -10.27 -3.09
C ALA A 9 -6.12 -10.79 -3.24
N VAL A 10 -5.66 -11.67 -2.34
CA VAL A 10 -4.36 -12.32 -2.42
C VAL A 10 -4.37 -13.28 -3.60
N ALA A 11 -3.38 -13.21 -4.47
CA ALA A 11 -3.28 -13.97 -5.72
C ALA A 11 -4.23 -13.55 -6.86
N GLN A 12 -5.04 -12.52 -6.68
CA GLN A 12 -5.74 -11.89 -7.81
C GLN A 12 -4.92 -10.71 -8.34
N PRO A 13 -4.38 -10.78 -9.57
CA PRO A 13 -3.61 -9.68 -10.14
C PRO A 13 -4.52 -8.59 -10.76
N SER A 14 -5.63 -8.26 -10.12
CA SER A 14 -6.50 -7.19 -10.60
C SER A 14 -5.82 -5.83 -10.49
N ALA A 15 -6.09 -4.94 -11.47
CA ALA A 15 -5.56 -3.59 -11.48
C ALA A 15 -6.00 -2.82 -10.23
N GLY A 16 -5.06 -2.19 -9.55
CA GLY A 16 -5.34 -1.29 -8.43
C GLY A 16 -5.33 -1.93 -7.03
N ASP A 17 -5.38 -3.25 -6.90
CA ASP A 17 -5.46 -3.92 -5.59
C ASP A 17 -4.13 -4.43 -5.01
N ALA A 18 -3.00 -4.18 -5.67
CA ALA A 18 -1.71 -4.71 -5.24
C ALA A 18 -1.32 -4.23 -3.82
N GLY A 19 -1.56 -2.97 -3.48
CA GLY A 19 -1.30 -2.42 -2.16
C GLY A 19 -2.21 -3.03 -1.07
N ASN A 20 -3.49 -3.20 -1.38
CA ASN A 20 -4.46 -3.78 -0.47
C ASN A 20 -4.17 -5.27 -0.21
N ALA A 21 -3.82 -6.02 -1.26
CA ALA A 21 -3.43 -7.42 -1.15
C ALA A 21 -2.17 -7.57 -0.29
N ARG A 22 -1.15 -6.73 -0.52
CA ARG A 22 0.09 -6.69 0.28
C ARG A 22 -0.20 -6.38 1.76
N TRP A 23 -1.06 -5.42 2.02
CA TRP A 23 -1.44 -5.08 3.39
C TRP A 23 -2.12 -6.25 4.11
N ILE A 24 -3.01 -7.00 3.44
CA ILE A 24 -3.67 -8.19 3.98
C ILE A 24 -2.67 -9.33 4.22
N GLU A 25 -1.77 -9.58 3.28
CA GLU A 25 -0.69 -10.57 3.45
C GLU A 25 0.16 -10.24 4.68
N ASN A 26 0.56 -8.99 4.79
CA ASN A 26 1.32 -8.48 5.92
C ASN A 26 0.54 -8.60 7.24
N LEU A 27 -0.77 -8.31 7.25
CA LEU A 27 -1.60 -8.47 8.44
C LEU A 27 -1.67 -9.94 8.89
N ILE A 28 -1.92 -10.86 7.97
CA ILE A 28 -1.99 -12.30 8.27
C ILE A 28 -0.66 -12.78 8.85
N HIS A 29 0.45 -12.41 8.21
CA HIS A 29 1.79 -12.75 8.69
C HIS A 29 2.07 -12.15 10.07
N ALA A 30 1.77 -10.88 10.28
CA ALA A 30 2.00 -10.17 11.53
C ALA A 30 1.17 -10.74 12.69
N LEU A 31 -0.10 -11.04 12.45
CA LEU A 31 -0.97 -11.69 13.43
C LEU A 31 -0.47 -13.09 13.78
N HIS A 32 -0.05 -13.88 12.76
CA HIS A 32 0.51 -15.21 12.99
C HIS A 32 1.80 -15.16 13.83
N LEU A 33 2.70 -14.25 13.48
CA LEU A 33 3.99 -14.06 14.15
C LEU A 33 3.82 -13.63 15.63
N THR A 34 2.79 -12.84 15.93
CA THR A 34 2.59 -12.24 17.26
C THR A 34 1.46 -12.90 18.05
N ALA A 35 0.94 -14.03 17.59
CA ALA A 35 -0.09 -14.80 18.28
C ALA A 35 0.42 -15.30 19.64
N THR A 36 -0.36 -15.15 20.70
CA THR A 36 -0.03 -15.57 22.07
C THR A 36 -1.24 -16.22 22.74
N GLY A 37 -1.02 -17.06 23.74
CA GLY A 37 -2.09 -17.53 24.63
C GLY A 37 -3.24 -18.28 23.93
N GLY A 38 -2.95 -19.00 22.85
CA GLY A 38 -3.97 -19.71 22.09
C GLY A 38 -4.66 -18.87 21.00
N ASP A 39 -4.16 -17.66 20.73
CA ASP A 39 -4.59 -16.85 19.59
C ASP A 39 -4.26 -17.59 18.27
N GLN A 40 -5.18 -17.53 17.31
CA GLN A 40 -5.04 -18.17 16.01
C GLN A 40 -5.55 -17.26 14.90
N VAL A 41 -4.85 -17.25 13.76
CA VAL A 41 -5.30 -16.60 12.54
C VAL A 41 -5.53 -17.65 11.45
N CYS A 42 -6.59 -17.52 10.68
CA CYS A 42 -6.84 -18.28 9.47
C CYS A 42 -7.16 -17.33 8.32
N ALA A 43 -6.84 -17.73 7.09
CA ALA A 43 -7.06 -16.92 5.90
C ALA A 43 -8.20 -17.49 5.06
N MET A 44 -9.18 -16.67 4.73
CA MET A 44 -10.27 -16.99 3.80
C MET A 44 -9.80 -16.68 2.38
N VAL A 45 -9.56 -17.70 1.57
CA VAL A 45 -8.99 -17.58 0.22
C VAL A 45 -10.00 -17.94 -0.86
N ALA A 46 -9.94 -17.23 -1.97
CA ALA A 46 -10.77 -17.50 -3.14
C ALA A 46 -10.08 -18.43 -4.16
N HIS A 47 -8.74 -18.40 -4.20
CA HIS A 47 -7.94 -19.16 -5.16
C HIS A 47 -6.85 -19.97 -4.45
N ALA A 48 -6.54 -21.16 -4.98
CA ALA A 48 -5.46 -22.02 -4.48
C ALA A 48 -4.08 -21.34 -4.59
N ALA A 49 -3.87 -20.49 -5.60
CA ALA A 49 -2.61 -19.74 -5.76
C ALA A 49 -2.27 -18.81 -4.56
N ALA A 50 -3.25 -18.48 -3.71
CA ALA A 50 -3.01 -17.74 -2.48
C ALA A 50 -2.15 -18.53 -1.47
N GLU A 51 -2.13 -19.86 -1.56
CA GLU A 51 -1.33 -20.74 -0.69
C GLU A 51 0.16 -20.43 -0.74
N GLN A 52 0.66 -20.01 -1.91
CA GLN A 52 2.08 -19.68 -2.10
C GLN A 52 2.49 -18.35 -1.47
N ARG A 53 1.51 -17.49 -1.15
CA ARG A 53 1.74 -16.14 -0.62
C ARG A 53 1.41 -16.00 0.86
N ILE A 54 0.66 -16.95 1.40
CA ILE A 54 0.28 -16.97 2.82
C ILE A 54 1.23 -17.89 3.58
N ASN A 55 1.60 -17.49 4.78
CA ASN A 55 2.51 -18.23 5.65
C ASN A 55 2.09 -19.71 5.79
N PRO A 56 2.99 -20.69 5.61
CA PRO A 56 2.65 -22.12 5.65
C PRO A 56 1.97 -22.61 6.94
N GLY A 57 2.14 -21.87 8.06
CA GLY A 57 1.50 -22.20 9.34
C GLY A 57 0.08 -21.68 9.51
N VAL A 58 -0.45 -20.92 8.54
CA VAL A 58 -1.79 -20.30 8.62
C VAL A 58 -2.83 -21.20 7.94
N PRO A 59 -3.87 -21.69 8.66
CA PRO A 59 -4.95 -22.47 8.04
C PRO A 59 -5.69 -21.69 6.97
N LEU A 60 -5.95 -22.33 5.82
CA LEU A 60 -6.67 -21.75 4.70
C LEU A 60 -8.13 -22.24 4.68
N LEU A 61 -9.05 -21.32 4.48
CA LEU A 61 -10.49 -21.55 4.38
C LEU A 61 -10.96 -21.14 2.98
N GLN A 62 -11.43 -22.08 2.18
CA GLN A 62 -11.95 -21.79 0.84
C GLN A 62 -13.31 -21.10 0.93
N VAL A 63 -13.48 -19.95 0.24
CA VAL A 63 -14.70 -19.12 0.30
C VAL A 63 -15.36 -18.85 -1.05
N GLY A 64 -14.77 -19.30 -2.15
CA GLY A 64 -15.24 -19.08 -3.52
C GLY A 64 -14.92 -17.69 -4.06
N GLU A 65 -14.94 -17.56 -5.38
CA GLU A 65 -14.45 -16.38 -6.12
C GLU A 65 -15.47 -15.25 -6.26
N ALA A 66 -16.75 -15.61 -6.46
CA ALA A 66 -17.79 -14.63 -6.75
C ALA A 66 -18.12 -13.79 -5.51
N ASN A 67 -17.81 -12.50 -5.54
CA ASN A 67 -17.93 -11.56 -4.42
C ASN A 67 -19.29 -11.63 -3.69
N MET A 68 -20.40 -11.67 -4.41
CA MET A 68 -21.73 -11.74 -3.78
C MET A 68 -21.93 -13.08 -3.04
N ARG A 69 -21.55 -14.20 -3.65
CA ARG A 69 -21.66 -15.53 -3.00
C ARG A 69 -20.70 -15.65 -1.82
N ARG A 70 -19.47 -15.14 -1.98
CA ARG A 70 -18.46 -15.11 -0.91
C ARG A 70 -18.96 -14.35 0.31
N LEU A 71 -19.44 -13.13 0.13
CA LEU A 71 -19.90 -12.28 1.23
C LEU A 71 -21.28 -12.69 1.79
N THR A 72 -22.11 -13.41 1.04
CA THR A 72 -23.44 -13.85 1.52
C THR A 72 -23.38 -15.20 2.22
N TRP A 73 -22.59 -16.13 1.72
CA TRP A 73 -22.59 -17.53 2.16
C TRP A 73 -21.19 -18.07 2.49
N GLY A 74 -20.20 -17.83 1.62
CA GLY A 74 -18.87 -18.44 1.71
C GLY A 74 -18.13 -18.04 2.99
N ALA A 75 -17.92 -16.75 3.21
CA ALA A 75 -17.21 -16.25 4.38
C ALA A 75 -17.96 -16.52 5.69
N PRO A 76 -19.29 -16.29 5.81
CA PRO A 76 -20.02 -16.67 7.02
C PRO A 76 -19.85 -18.15 7.37
N HIS A 77 -20.04 -19.05 6.41
CA HIS A 77 -19.90 -20.47 6.63
C HIS A 77 -18.46 -20.90 6.99
N ALA A 78 -17.47 -20.30 6.32
CA ALA A 78 -16.05 -20.53 6.64
C ALA A 78 -15.72 -20.11 8.08
N MET A 79 -16.19 -18.93 8.51
CA MET A 79 -15.99 -18.44 9.87
C MET A 79 -16.67 -19.34 10.92
N GLU A 80 -17.89 -19.82 10.66
CA GLU A 80 -18.61 -20.73 11.55
C GLU A 80 -17.87 -22.08 11.69
N ARG A 81 -17.45 -22.67 10.56
CA ARG A 81 -16.67 -23.92 10.57
C ARG A 81 -15.35 -23.78 11.30
N ALA A 82 -14.67 -22.65 11.13
CA ALA A 82 -13.42 -22.34 11.82
C ALA A 82 -13.65 -21.95 13.28
N ARG A 83 -14.88 -21.77 13.74
CA ARG A 83 -15.22 -21.22 15.05
C ARG A 83 -14.50 -19.88 15.27
N ALA A 84 -14.51 -19.01 14.27
CA ALA A 84 -13.87 -17.72 14.37
C ALA A 84 -14.65 -16.79 15.31
N ASP A 85 -13.92 -16.12 16.18
CA ASP A 85 -14.47 -15.13 17.10
C ASP A 85 -14.73 -13.79 16.38
N VAL A 86 -13.92 -13.49 15.35
CA VAL A 86 -14.03 -12.27 14.54
C VAL A 86 -13.56 -12.49 13.11
N GLY A 87 -14.21 -11.81 12.15
CA GLY A 87 -13.81 -11.70 10.76
C GLY A 87 -13.20 -10.35 10.42
N VAL A 88 -12.14 -10.32 9.59
CA VAL A 88 -11.52 -9.09 9.07
C VAL A 88 -11.75 -9.02 7.57
N PHE A 89 -12.29 -7.91 7.08
CA PHE A 89 -12.70 -7.75 5.68
C PHE A 89 -12.24 -6.42 5.09
N ASN A 90 -11.89 -6.41 3.79
CA ASN A 90 -11.59 -5.20 3.05
C ASN A 90 -12.88 -4.54 2.55
N TYR A 91 -13.10 -3.28 2.87
CA TYR A 91 -14.19 -2.41 2.42
C TYR A 91 -15.61 -2.93 2.66
N VAL A 92 -15.87 -4.23 2.52
CA VAL A 92 -17.24 -4.80 2.62
C VAL A 92 -17.25 -6.01 3.52
N VAL A 93 -18.06 -5.96 4.59
CA VAL A 93 -18.28 -7.10 5.49
C VAL A 93 -19.41 -8.01 4.99
N PRO A 94 -19.48 -9.27 5.43
CA PRO A 94 -20.54 -10.21 5.04
C PRO A 94 -21.95 -9.63 5.24
N PHE A 95 -22.85 -9.95 4.34
CA PHE A 95 -24.24 -9.49 4.43
C PHE A 95 -25.06 -10.28 5.46
N ARG A 96 -24.58 -11.47 5.84
CA ARG A 96 -25.21 -12.41 6.78
C ARG A 96 -24.15 -13.00 7.70
N GLY A 97 -24.60 -13.69 8.75
CA GLY A 97 -23.74 -14.35 9.74
C GLY A 97 -23.81 -13.68 11.11
N ARG A 98 -23.39 -14.42 12.14
CA ARG A 98 -23.43 -13.98 13.55
C ARG A 98 -22.05 -13.55 14.05
N THR A 99 -20.99 -14.01 13.41
CA THR A 99 -19.62 -13.66 13.78
C THR A 99 -19.40 -12.17 13.57
N PRO A 100 -18.97 -11.43 14.58
CA PRO A 100 -18.70 -10.01 14.46
C PRO A 100 -17.55 -9.75 13.49
N SER A 101 -17.54 -8.56 12.88
CA SER A 101 -16.57 -8.20 11.86
C SER A 101 -15.86 -6.88 12.15
N ALA A 102 -14.58 -6.83 11.80
CA ALA A 102 -13.81 -5.62 11.59
C ALA A 102 -13.76 -5.33 10.08
N VAL A 103 -13.86 -4.06 9.69
CA VAL A 103 -13.70 -3.62 8.31
C VAL A 103 -12.42 -2.80 8.16
N VAL A 104 -11.60 -3.17 7.17
CA VAL A 104 -10.44 -2.37 6.77
C VAL A 104 -10.87 -1.41 5.67
N VAL A 105 -10.63 -0.13 5.87
CA VAL A 105 -10.83 0.91 4.88
C VAL A 105 -9.46 1.51 4.58
N HIS A 106 -8.93 1.21 3.39
CA HIS A 106 -7.58 1.63 3.00
C HIS A 106 -7.49 3.10 2.64
N ASP A 107 -8.59 3.65 2.08
CA ASP A 107 -8.73 5.08 1.81
C ASP A 107 -10.22 5.48 1.69
N ALA A 108 -10.48 6.77 1.85
CA ALA A 108 -11.79 7.38 1.65
C ALA A 108 -11.89 8.16 0.31
N ALA A 109 -10.92 7.98 -0.60
CA ALA A 109 -10.85 8.73 -1.86
C ALA A 109 -12.10 8.60 -2.73
N PHE A 110 -12.81 7.47 -2.66
CA PHE A 110 -14.07 7.27 -3.40
C PHE A 110 -15.20 8.22 -2.95
N ILE A 111 -15.07 8.85 -1.76
CA ILE A 111 -15.96 9.89 -1.26
C ILE A 111 -15.37 11.28 -1.44
N THR A 112 -14.10 11.46 -1.05
CA THR A 112 -13.43 12.77 -1.03
C THR A 112 -13.01 13.25 -2.41
N ASN A 113 -12.67 12.32 -3.31
CA ASN A 113 -12.21 12.59 -4.68
C ASN A 113 -12.92 11.68 -5.70
N PRO A 114 -14.25 11.78 -5.79
CA PRO A 114 -15.05 10.85 -6.60
C PRO A 114 -14.73 10.92 -8.11
N GLU A 115 -14.12 11.99 -8.58
CA GLU A 115 -13.71 12.16 -9.98
C GLU A 115 -12.67 11.13 -10.43
N TRP A 116 -11.94 10.53 -9.51
CA TRP A 116 -10.93 9.49 -9.80
C TRP A 116 -11.52 8.10 -10.04
N PHE A 117 -12.82 7.93 -9.76
CA PHE A 117 -13.49 6.63 -9.83
C PHE A 117 -14.51 6.56 -10.96
N SER A 118 -14.69 5.37 -11.52
CA SER A 118 -15.76 5.14 -12.51
C SER A 118 -17.13 5.38 -11.88
N ARG A 119 -18.15 5.68 -12.71
CA ARG A 119 -19.54 5.83 -12.23
C ARG A 119 -20.03 4.59 -11.45
N ARG A 120 -19.62 3.41 -11.91
CA ARG A 120 -19.95 2.14 -11.26
C ARG A 120 -19.29 2.02 -9.88
N ASP A 121 -17.99 2.32 -9.78
CA ASP A 121 -17.25 2.20 -8.52
C ASP A 121 -17.75 3.20 -7.49
N LYS A 122 -18.05 4.44 -7.90
CA LYS A 122 -18.71 5.45 -7.03
C LYS A 122 -19.99 4.92 -6.43
N LEU A 123 -20.84 4.33 -7.26
CA LEU A 123 -22.14 3.82 -6.80
C LEU A 123 -21.97 2.61 -5.87
N VAL A 124 -21.08 1.70 -6.22
CA VAL A 124 -20.84 0.46 -5.46
C VAL A 124 -20.15 0.79 -4.13
N LEU A 125 -19.00 1.46 -4.16
CA LEU A 125 -18.24 1.81 -2.96
C LEU A 125 -19.04 2.77 -2.06
N GLY A 126 -19.65 3.80 -2.65
CA GLY A 126 -20.45 4.79 -1.93
C GLY A 126 -21.68 4.23 -1.19
N LYS A 127 -22.19 3.05 -1.58
CA LYS A 127 -23.27 2.35 -0.88
C LYS A 127 -22.76 1.25 0.05
N LEU A 128 -21.82 0.42 -0.43
CA LEU A 128 -21.39 -0.77 0.31
C LEU A 128 -20.48 -0.43 1.47
N VAL A 129 -19.53 0.51 1.30
CA VAL A 129 -18.56 0.84 2.35
C VAL A 129 -19.25 1.51 3.56
N PRO A 130 -20.10 2.54 3.41
CA PRO A 130 -20.83 3.08 4.54
C PRO A 130 -21.73 2.05 5.25
N SER A 131 -22.34 1.13 4.48
CA SER A 131 -23.12 0.04 5.05
C SER A 131 -22.25 -0.94 5.83
N ALA A 132 -21.07 -1.30 5.32
CA ALA A 132 -20.12 -2.18 5.98
C ALA A 132 -19.59 -1.56 7.29
N VAL A 133 -19.20 -0.30 7.25
CA VAL A 133 -18.72 0.48 8.40
C VAL A 133 -19.78 0.56 9.52
N ARG A 134 -21.05 0.76 9.18
CA ARG A 134 -22.14 0.75 10.18
C ARG A 134 -22.33 -0.62 10.83
N ARG A 135 -22.13 -1.71 10.09
CA ARG A 135 -22.32 -3.10 10.57
C ARG A 135 -21.11 -3.66 11.29
N ALA A 136 -19.91 -3.21 10.92
CA ALA A 136 -18.68 -3.62 11.56
C ALA A 136 -18.63 -3.09 13.01
N LYS A 137 -17.99 -3.83 13.91
CA LYS A 137 -17.76 -3.38 15.28
C LYS A 137 -16.68 -2.30 15.36
N ILE A 138 -15.61 -2.47 14.60
CA ILE A 138 -14.52 -1.52 14.48
C ILE A 138 -14.18 -1.29 13.00
N VAL A 139 -13.53 -0.16 12.74
CA VAL A 139 -12.93 0.21 11.45
C VAL A 139 -11.43 0.22 11.63
N ILE A 140 -10.71 -0.48 10.76
CA ILE A 140 -9.26 -0.46 10.72
C ILE A 140 -8.84 0.50 9.61
N ALA A 141 -8.09 1.54 9.97
CA ALA A 141 -7.44 2.47 9.06
C ALA A 141 -5.94 2.11 8.94
N VAL A 142 -5.33 2.46 7.82
CA VAL A 142 -3.94 2.10 7.52
C VAL A 142 -2.93 3.15 7.97
N SER A 143 -3.39 4.36 8.32
CA SER A 143 -2.59 5.47 8.87
C SER A 143 -3.44 6.33 9.80
N ASN A 144 -2.83 7.20 10.61
CA ASN A 144 -3.58 8.15 11.45
C ASN A 144 -4.33 9.18 10.59
N THR A 145 -3.65 9.69 9.55
CA THR A 145 -4.24 10.64 8.60
C THR A 145 -5.50 10.05 7.96
N GLU A 146 -5.40 8.79 7.50
CA GLU A 146 -6.54 8.13 6.88
C GLU A 146 -7.66 7.83 7.88
N GLY A 147 -7.29 7.48 9.12
CA GLY A 147 -8.28 7.28 10.20
C GLY A 147 -9.14 8.52 10.44
N ALA A 148 -8.53 9.71 10.49
CA ALA A 148 -9.25 10.98 10.63
C ALA A 148 -10.14 11.25 9.41
N GLN A 149 -9.62 11.04 8.19
CA GLN A 149 -10.40 11.25 6.95
C GLN A 149 -11.59 10.29 6.82
N ILE A 150 -11.42 9.03 7.22
CA ILE A 150 -12.50 8.04 7.27
C ILE A 150 -13.57 8.46 8.28
N ALA A 151 -13.16 8.94 9.46
CA ALA A 151 -14.10 9.43 10.47
C ALA A 151 -14.97 10.55 9.90
N ASP A 152 -14.36 11.54 9.29
CA ASP A 152 -15.06 12.69 8.72
C ASP A 152 -15.92 12.30 7.52
N ALA A 153 -15.34 11.60 6.53
CA ALA A 153 -16.02 11.27 5.28
C ALA A 153 -17.21 10.32 5.47
N LEU A 154 -17.16 9.43 6.46
CA LEU A 154 -18.22 8.45 6.76
C LEU A 154 -19.06 8.82 7.98
N ASN A 155 -18.79 9.95 8.64
CA ASN A 155 -19.45 10.43 9.85
C ASN A 155 -19.55 9.32 10.91
N ILE A 156 -18.42 8.76 11.30
CA ILE A 156 -18.32 7.71 12.32
C ILE A 156 -17.56 8.19 13.54
N ASP A 157 -17.91 7.64 14.70
CA ASP A 157 -17.23 7.91 15.94
C ASP A 157 -15.75 7.49 15.82
N PRO A 158 -14.77 8.42 16.01
CA PRO A 158 -13.36 8.12 15.98
C PRO A 158 -12.94 7.01 16.95
N THR A 159 -13.68 6.82 18.04
CA THR A 159 -13.40 5.74 19.01
C THR A 159 -13.58 4.34 18.44
N ARG A 160 -14.27 4.20 17.31
CA ARG A 160 -14.41 2.94 16.56
C ARG A 160 -13.28 2.70 15.56
N ILE A 161 -12.39 3.68 15.35
CA ILE A 161 -11.27 3.56 14.41
C ILE A 161 -10.03 3.08 15.14
N ARG A 162 -9.33 2.12 14.52
CA ARG A 162 -8.04 1.63 14.98
C ARG A 162 -7.04 1.69 13.82
N VAL A 163 -5.87 2.21 14.09
CA VAL A 163 -4.82 2.33 13.08
C VAL A 163 -3.91 1.10 13.14
N VAL A 164 -3.79 0.43 12.01
CA VAL A 164 -2.89 -0.72 11.84
C VAL A 164 -2.00 -0.45 10.63
N ARG A 165 -0.78 0.05 10.89
CA ARG A 165 0.20 0.38 9.85
C ARG A 165 0.85 -0.88 9.33
N THR A 166 1.18 -0.90 8.03
CA THR A 166 1.91 -1.99 7.41
C THR A 166 3.43 -1.77 7.47
N TYR A 167 4.19 -2.72 6.97
CA TYR A 167 5.66 -2.72 6.94
C TYR A 167 6.14 -3.13 5.53
N PRO A 168 7.41 -2.83 5.15
CA PRO A 168 7.96 -3.21 3.85
C PRO A 168 8.24 -4.72 3.82
N ALA A 169 8.12 -5.36 2.66
CA ALA A 169 8.49 -6.76 2.52
C ALA A 169 10.00 -6.95 2.79
N PRO A 170 10.43 -8.12 3.30
CA PRO A 170 11.83 -8.37 3.68
C PRO A 170 12.88 -8.18 2.57
N VAL A 171 12.46 -8.23 1.32
CA VAL A 171 13.34 -8.01 0.16
C VAL A 171 13.79 -6.55 0.04
N PHE A 172 13.00 -5.61 0.55
CA PHE A 172 13.32 -4.18 0.52
C PHE A 172 14.31 -3.85 1.64
N THR A 173 15.59 -3.96 1.31
CA THR A 173 16.75 -3.67 2.17
C THR A 173 17.84 -3.03 1.33
N PRO A 174 18.78 -2.30 1.92
CA PRO A 174 19.93 -1.77 1.20
C PRO A 174 20.72 -2.87 0.47
N ASP A 175 21.42 -2.51 -0.61
CA ASP A 175 22.22 -3.47 -1.37
C ASP A 175 23.51 -3.85 -0.63
N SER A 176 23.51 -5.02 -0.01
CA SER A 176 24.69 -5.58 0.64
C SER A 176 25.67 -6.27 -0.34
N SER A 177 25.20 -6.60 -1.54
CA SER A 177 25.99 -7.31 -2.55
C SER A 177 26.80 -6.38 -3.47
N GLY A 178 26.38 -5.12 -3.60
CA GLY A 178 26.93 -4.15 -4.54
C GLY A 178 26.64 -4.47 -6.02
N THR A 179 25.71 -5.39 -6.31
CA THR A 179 25.44 -5.87 -7.67
C THR A 179 24.14 -5.36 -8.27
N ALA A 180 23.32 -4.65 -7.52
CA ALA A 180 22.05 -4.12 -7.99
C ALA A 180 22.23 -3.20 -9.23
N ALA A 181 23.26 -2.35 -9.22
CA ALA A 181 23.52 -1.44 -10.33
C ALA A 181 23.80 -2.18 -11.65
N SER A 182 24.57 -3.26 -11.61
CA SER A 182 24.84 -4.09 -12.79
C SER A 182 23.56 -4.75 -13.29
N ARG A 183 22.78 -5.38 -12.40
CA ARG A 183 21.50 -6.01 -12.78
C ARG A 183 20.52 -5.02 -13.42
N VAL A 184 20.36 -3.83 -12.83
CA VAL A 184 19.47 -2.78 -13.37
C VAL A 184 19.97 -2.29 -14.72
N HIS A 185 21.29 -2.08 -14.88
CA HIS A 185 21.87 -1.67 -16.15
C HIS A 185 21.71 -2.75 -17.23
N GLU A 186 22.03 -4.00 -16.93
CA GLU A 186 21.89 -5.12 -17.86
C GLU A 186 20.45 -5.34 -18.31
N ARG A 187 19.50 -5.23 -17.36
CA ARG A 187 18.09 -5.50 -17.65
C ARG A 187 17.40 -4.35 -18.39
N TRP A 188 17.68 -3.09 -18.04
CA TRP A 188 16.93 -1.92 -18.54
C TRP A 188 17.82 -0.83 -19.15
N GLY A 189 19.14 -0.93 -19.09
CA GLY A 189 20.08 0.09 -19.57
C GLY A 189 20.06 1.38 -18.73
N LEU A 190 19.41 1.38 -17.57
CA LEU A 190 19.29 2.55 -16.69
C LEU A 190 20.60 2.80 -15.95
N ARG A 191 20.95 4.08 -15.77
CA ARG A 191 22.14 4.50 -15.00
C ARG A 191 21.80 5.59 -13.99
N ARG A 192 21.15 6.66 -14.42
CA ARG A 192 20.82 7.83 -13.62
C ARG A 192 19.34 8.17 -13.84
N TYR A 193 18.50 7.92 -12.86
CA TYR A 193 17.05 8.03 -13.04
C TYR A 193 16.31 8.43 -11.77
N VAL A 194 15.20 9.10 -11.98
CA VAL A 194 14.13 9.26 -10.98
C VAL A 194 13.16 8.10 -11.16
N LEU A 195 12.91 7.35 -10.10
CA LEU A 195 11.97 6.23 -10.11
C LEU A 195 10.60 6.66 -9.57
N ALA A 196 9.54 6.34 -10.29
CA ALA A 196 8.17 6.42 -9.78
C ALA A 196 7.47 5.05 -9.93
N VAL A 197 6.74 4.64 -8.87
CA VAL A 197 6.16 3.30 -8.77
C VAL A 197 4.65 3.36 -8.55
N GLY A 198 3.93 2.57 -9.33
CA GLY A 198 2.48 2.37 -9.27
C GLY A 198 1.82 2.46 -10.63
N ASP A 199 0.63 1.85 -10.74
CA ASP A 199 -0.17 1.94 -11.95
C ASP A 199 -0.50 3.42 -12.22
N ILE A 200 -0.44 3.86 -13.50
CA ILE A 200 -0.69 5.26 -13.84
C ILE A 200 -2.16 5.56 -13.72
N HIS A 201 -2.42 6.40 -12.77
CA HIS A 201 -3.73 6.92 -12.42
C HIS A 201 -3.59 8.42 -12.12
N PRO A 202 -4.57 9.28 -12.42
CA PRO A 202 -4.49 10.72 -12.13
C PRO A 202 -4.03 11.02 -10.69
N ARG A 203 -4.44 10.22 -9.72
CA ARG A 203 -4.01 10.29 -8.33
C ARG A 203 -2.50 10.22 -8.13
N LYS A 204 -1.78 9.48 -9.00
CA LYS A 204 -0.32 9.31 -8.92
C LYS A 204 0.46 10.53 -9.42
N ASN A 205 -0.20 11.47 -10.13
CA ASN A 205 0.34 12.77 -10.52
C ASN A 205 1.67 12.72 -11.30
N ILE A 206 1.83 11.68 -12.12
CA ILE A 206 3.06 11.46 -12.91
C ILE A 206 3.30 12.60 -13.90
N GLY A 207 2.24 13.25 -14.39
CA GLY A 207 2.36 14.42 -15.26
C GLY A 207 3.09 15.60 -14.62
N ALA A 208 2.82 15.89 -13.35
CA ALA A 208 3.55 16.92 -12.62
C ALA A 208 5.02 16.54 -12.40
N LEU A 209 5.32 15.26 -12.16
CA LEU A 209 6.70 14.78 -12.06
C LEU A 209 7.45 14.92 -13.40
N ALA A 210 6.81 14.57 -14.51
CA ALA A 210 7.39 14.74 -15.83
C ALA A 210 7.72 16.23 -16.13
N GLN A 211 6.80 17.14 -15.78
CA GLN A 211 7.03 18.59 -15.89
C GLN A 211 8.16 19.08 -14.96
N ALA A 212 8.25 18.53 -13.74
CA ALA A 212 9.33 18.85 -12.82
C ALA A 212 10.70 18.48 -13.39
N LEU A 213 10.84 17.30 -14.01
CA LEU A 213 12.07 16.88 -14.66
C LEU A 213 12.43 17.73 -15.89
N GLN A 214 11.42 18.19 -16.66
CA GLN A 214 11.64 19.15 -17.74
C GLN A 214 12.17 20.48 -17.20
N GLN A 215 11.66 20.98 -16.06
CA GLN A 215 12.13 22.22 -15.41
C GLN A 215 13.54 22.07 -14.84
N LEU A 216 13.96 20.87 -14.42
CA LEU A 216 15.34 20.60 -14.03
C LEU A 216 16.33 20.74 -15.19
N GLY A 217 15.88 20.41 -16.42
CA GLY A 217 16.67 20.57 -17.62
C GLY A 217 17.90 19.67 -17.71
N ASP A 218 17.92 18.55 -16.98
CA ASP A 218 19.03 17.57 -16.98
C ASP A 218 18.74 16.40 -17.94
N PRO A 219 19.33 16.39 -19.15
CA PRO A 219 19.05 15.36 -20.14
C PRO A 219 19.61 13.97 -19.77
N ALA A 220 20.51 13.91 -18.81
CA ALA A 220 21.07 12.64 -18.32
C ALA A 220 20.23 11.98 -17.24
N LEU A 221 19.20 12.66 -16.74
CA LEU A 221 18.29 12.15 -15.71
C LEU A 221 17.03 11.61 -16.35
N GLU A 222 16.89 10.27 -16.39
CA GLU A 222 15.72 9.61 -16.97
C GLU A 222 14.59 9.51 -15.94
N LEU A 223 13.32 9.45 -16.41
CA LEU A 223 12.17 9.07 -15.59
C LEU A 223 11.87 7.58 -15.81
N ALA A 224 12.12 6.75 -14.82
CA ALA A 224 11.77 5.34 -14.85
C ALA A 224 10.42 5.10 -14.17
N LEU A 225 9.50 4.43 -14.87
CA LEU A 225 8.12 4.20 -14.43
C LEU A 225 7.86 2.70 -14.28
N VAL A 226 7.56 2.25 -13.06
CA VAL A 226 7.14 0.87 -12.77
C VAL A 226 5.64 0.84 -12.53
N GLY A 227 4.94 -0.03 -13.24
CA GLY A 227 3.49 -0.17 -13.18
C GLY A 227 2.87 -0.26 -14.58
N ARG A 228 1.56 -0.39 -14.63
CA ARG A 228 0.84 -0.46 -15.90
C ARG A 228 0.52 0.95 -16.40
N PRO A 229 0.72 1.23 -17.70
CA PRO A 229 0.16 2.44 -18.29
C PRO A 229 -1.38 2.33 -18.27
N ALA A 230 -2.06 3.34 -17.72
CA ALA A 230 -3.49 3.50 -17.96
C ALA A 230 -3.71 3.94 -19.43
N LEU A 231 -4.93 3.77 -19.93
CA LEU A 231 -5.33 4.30 -21.23
C LEU A 231 -4.96 5.79 -21.33
N GLY A 232 -4.11 6.14 -22.30
CA GLY A 232 -3.58 7.51 -22.44
C GLY A 232 -2.36 7.85 -21.56
N GLY A 233 -1.82 6.91 -20.81
CA GLY A 233 -0.67 7.15 -19.93
C GLY A 233 0.59 7.60 -20.65
N GLU A 234 0.79 7.18 -21.91
CA GLU A 234 1.92 7.61 -22.72
C GLU A 234 1.90 9.12 -23.02
N GLN A 235 0.70 9.72 -23.14
CA GLN A 235 0.54 11.15 -23.34
C GLN A 235 0.91 11.98 -22.12
N ILE A 236 0.79 11.41 -20.91
CA ILE A 236 1.08 12.08 -19.64
C ILE A 236 2.56 12.42 -19.51
N VAL A 237 3.43 11.61 -20.10
CA VAL A 237 4.90 11.76 -20.05
C VAL A 237 5.49 12.27 -21.36
N GLN A 238 4.64 12.76 -22.27
CA GLN A 238 5.06 13.26 -23.58
C GLN A 238 6.04 14.43 -23.42
N GLY A 239 7.20 14.34 -24.07
CA GLY A 239 8.27 15.33 -23.97
C GLY A 239 9.20 15.17 -22.75
N ALA A 240 8.94 14.23 -21.84
CA ALA A 240 9.90 13.82 -20.82
C ALA A 240 10.79 12.67 -21.34
N ASN A 241 12.05 12.62 -20.88
CA ASN A 241 12.92 11.46 -21.09
C ASN A 241 12.45 10.32 -20.16
N ALA A 242 11.32 9.67 -20.54
CA ALA A 242 10.62 8.71 -19.71
C ALA A 242 10.68 7.30 -20.31
N ARG A 243 10.87 6.31 -19.43
CA ARG A 243 10.93 4.89 -19.79
C ARG A 243 9.95 4.07 -18.95
N TRP A 244 9.08 3.34 -19.60
CA TRP A 244 8.18 2.38 -18.98
C TRP A 244 8.87 1.04 -18.80
N LEU A 245 8.91 0.56 -17.57
CA LEU A 245 9.49 -0.75 -17.23
C LEU A 245 8.42 -1.84 -17.12
N GLY A 246 7.14 -1.45 -17.12
CA GLY A 246 6.04 -2.39 -16.90
C GLY A 246 5.95 -2.86 -15.45
N ARG A 247 5.36 -4.04 -15.25
CA ARG A 247 5.37 -4.72 -13.95
C ARG A 247 6.69 -5.47 -13.79
N VAL A 248 7.26 -5.36 -12.61
CA VAL A 248 8.49 -6.03 -12.22
C VAL A 248 8.24 -6.89 -10.98
N SER A 249 9.09 -7.87 -10.72
CA SER A 249 9.08 -8.64 -9.47
C SER A 249 9.52 -7.77 -8.28
N ASP A 250 9.26 -8.25 -7.06
CA ASP A 250 9.70 -7.53 -5.85
C ASP A 250 11.23 -7.43 -5.78
N ASP A 251 11.97 -8.46 -6.21
CA ASP A 251 13.44 -8.43 -6.28
C ASP A 251 13.95 -7.39 -7.27
N GLU A 252 13.35 -7.34 -8.47
CA GLU A 252 13.67 -6.33 -9.48
C GLU A 252 13.31 -4.92 -9.00
N LEU A 253 12.18 -4.76 -8.30
CA LEU A 253 11.77 -3.49 -7.72
C LEU A 253 12.73 -3.03 -6.61
N ALA A 254 13.18 -3.96 -5.77
CA ALA A 254 14.17 -3.66 -4.74
C ALA A 254 15.49 -3.18 -5.36
N ASP A 255 15.94 -3.81 -6.44
CA ASP A 255 17.14 -3.37 -7.16
C ASP A 255 16.96 -1.98 -7.77
N LEU A 256 15.78 -1.71 -8.37
CA LEU A 256 15.45 -0.39 -8.89
C LEU A 256 15.45 0.69 -7.80
N TYR A 257 14.92 0.39 -6.61
CA TYR A 257 14.97 1.31 -5.47
C TYR A 257 16.42 1.55 -5.01
N ARG A 258 17.21 0.48 -4.81
CA ARG A 258 18.59 0.54 -4.29
C ARG A 258 19.50 1.46 -5.07
N VAL A 259 19.32 1.52 -6.41
CA VAL A 259 20.19 2.29 -7.30
C VAL A 259 19.53 3.51 -7.92
N ALA A 260 18.27 3.80 -7.59
CA ALA A 260 17.62 5.03 -8.01
C ALA A 260 18.41 6.25 -7.56
N THR A 261 18.60 7.22 -8.45
CA THR A 261 19.20 8.51 -8.10
C THR A 261 18.27 9.24 -7.11
N VAL A 262 16.96 9.23 -7.39
CA VAL A 262 15.90 9.70 -6.51
C VAL A 262 14.66 8.84 -6.75
N VAL A 263 13.94 8.51 -5.69
CA VAL A 263 12.58 7.95 -5.78
C VAL A 263 11.59 9.07 -5.55
N ALA A 264 10.64 9.27 -6.47
CA ALA A 264 9.61 10.30 -6.33
C ALA A 264 8.21 9.68 -6.22
N VAL A 265 7.48 10.07 -5.18
CA VAL A 265 6.08 9.69 -4.97
C VAL A 265 5.22 10.97 -4.93
N PRO A 266 4.87 11.52 -6.13
CA PRO A 266 4.23 12.83 -6.26
C PRO A 266 2.71 12.77 -6.10
N SER A 267 2.18 11.70 -5.50
CA SER A 267 0.76 11.40 -5.44
C SER A 267 -0.06 12.53 -4.82
N LEU A 268 -1.24 12.78 -5.38
CA LEU A 268 -2.22 13.71 -4.81
C LEU A 268 -2.90 13.12 -3.57
N TYR A 269 -2.89 11.80 -3.45
CA TYR A 269 -3.49 11.09 -2.34
C TYR A 269 -2.93 9.66 -2.21
N GLU A 270 -2.61 9.26 -0.99
CA GLU A 270 -2.30 7.87 -0.60
C GLU A 270 -2.85 7.61 0.81
N GLY A 271 -3.52 6.48 0.99
CA GLY A 271 -3.96 6.06 2.33
C GLY A 271 -2.80 5.69 3.26
N PHE A 272 -1.66 5.24 2.67
CA PHE A 272 -0.44 4.92 3.42
C PHE A 272 0.83 5.41 2.70
N GLY A 273 1.15 4.89 1.51
CA GLY A 273 2.37 5.25 0.77
C GLY A 273 3.44 4.15 0.83
N LEU A 274 3.05 2.90 0.57
CA LEU A 274 3.99 1.76 0.50
C LEU A 274 5.25 2.05 -0.33
N PRO A 275 5.19 2.69 -1.53
CA PRO A 275 6.39 2.99 -2.31
C PRO A 275 7.41 3.88 -1.59
N ILE A 276 6.97 4.80 -0.73
CA ILE A 276 7.86 5.62 0.10
C ILE A 276 8.59 4.73 1.10
N LEU A 277 7.85 3.88 1.78
CA LEU A 277 8.38 2.99 2.79
C LEU A 277 9.37 1.97 2.20
N GLU A 278 9.05 1.40 1.04
CA GLU A 278 9.90 0.46 0.31
C GLU A 278 11.21 1.14 -0.18
N ALA A 279 11.09 2.35 -0.74
CA ALA A 279 12.23 3.15 -1.18
C ALA A 279 13.17 3.48 -0.02
N MET A 280 12.62 3.98 1.09
CA MET A 280 13.38 4.27 2.31
C MET A 280 14.05 3.02 2.88
N ALA A 281 13.36 1.88 2.89
CA ALA A 281 13.91 0.61 3.37
C ALA A 281 15.10 0.15 2.50
N CYS A 282 15.09 0.44 1.20
CA CYS A 282 16.21 0.19 0.29
C CYS A 282 17.35 1.22 0.38
N GLY A 283 17.19 2.28 1.17
CA GLY A 283 18.16 3.37 1.27
C GLY A 283 18.16 4.32 0.07
N ALA A 284 17.05 4.43 -0.66
CA ALA A 284 16.93 5.37 -1.78
C ALA A 284 16.70 6.81 -1.29
N PRO A 285 17.36 7.83 -1.85
CA PRO A 285 16.94 9.22 -1.64
C PRO A 285 15.51 9.40 -2.13
N THR A 286 14.60 9.80 -1.23
CA THR A 286 13.15 9.77 -1.52
C THR A 286 12.56 11.17 -1.40
N VAL A 287 11.72 11.55 -2.37
CA VAL A 287 10.87 12.74 -2.39
C VAL A 287 9.42 12.27 -2.35
N ALA A 288 8.68 12.68 -1.32
CA ALA A 288 7.29 12.33 -1.10
C ALA A 288 6.40 13.57 -1.19
N SER A 289 5.17 13.39 -1.65
CA SER A 289 4.17 14.47 -1.61
C SER A 289 3.75 14.82 -0.17
N SER A 290 3.39 16.08 0.05
CA SER A 290 2.84 16.60 1.30
C SER A 290 1.36 16.18 1.54
N ARG A 291 0.76 15.39 0.67
CA ARG A 291 -0.67 15.03 0.71
C ARG A 291 -0.93 13.66 1.34
N GLY A 292 -2.13 13.49 1.90
CA GLY A 292 -2.57 12.24 2.51
C GLY A 292 -1.65 11.77 3.64
N ALA A 293 -1.43 10.46 3.73
CA ALA A 293 -0.57 9.86 4.77
C ALA A 293 0.93 9.92 4.47
N MET A 294 1.34 10.48 3.32
CA MET A 294 2.75 10.44 2.89
C MET A 294 3.72 11.13 3.85
N PRO A 295 3.41 12.32 4.44
CA PRO A 295 4.26 12.92 5.46
C PRO A 295 4.40 12.05 6.73
N GLU A 296 3.33 11.36 7.14
CA GLU A 296 3.34 10.45 8.30
C GLU A 296 4.29 9.27 8.10
N VAL A 297 4.37 8.75 6.87
CA VAL A 297 5.26 7.62 6.52
C VAL A 297 6.68 8.10 6.30
N ALA A 298 6.85 9.23 5.61
CA ALA A 298 8.15 9.81 5.28
C ALA A 298 8.99 10.14 6.53
N GLY A 299 8.38 10.77 7.54
CA GLY A 299 9.11 11.24 8.72
C GLY A 299 10.36 12.02 8.32
N GLU A 300 11.49 11.71 8.93
CA GLU A 300 12.80 12.28 8.61
C GLU A 300 13.54 11.55 7.47
N GLY A 301 12.98 10.45 6.96
CA GLY A 301 13.60 9.58 5.96
C GLY A 301 13.43 10.03 4.51
N ALA A 302 12.61 11.07 4.24
CA ALA A 302 12.37 11.59 2.90
C ALA A 302 12.17 13.10 2.91
N ILE A 303 12.37 13.75 1.76
CA ILE A 303 11.98 15.15 1.54
C ILE A 303 10.48 15.18 1.25
N VAL A 304 9.74 16.03 1.95
CA VAL A 304 8.30 16.23 1.75
C VAL A 304 8.06 17.54 1.00
N ALA A 305 7.37 17.49 -0.14
CA ALA A 305 7.13 18.65 -0.99
C ALA A 305 5.67 18.68 -1.49
N ASP A 306 5.17 19.88 -1.80
CA ASP A 306 3.88 19.98 -2.49
C ASP A 306 3.95 19.30 -3.86
N PRO A 307 2.89 18.59 -4.30
CA PRO A 307 2.90 17.82 -5.54
C PRO A 307 2.67 18.71 -6.78
N THR A 308 3.26 19.91 -6.80
CA THR A 308 3.31 20.82 -7.95
C THR A 308 4.61 20.62 -8.74
N PRO A 309 4.65 20.86 -10.05
CA PRO A 309 5.86 20.69 -10.83
C PRO A 309 7.08 21.45 -10.27
N SER A 310 6.88 22.70 -9.85
CA SER A 310 7.97 23.52 -9.32
C SER A 310 8.50 22.98 -8.00
N ALA A 311 7.62 22.68 -7.03
CA ALA A 311 8.05 22.18 -5.73
C ALA A 311 8.71 20.78 -5.83
N LEU A 312 8.21 19.92 -6.74
CA LEU A 312 8.84 18.65 -7.04
C LEU A 312 10.22 18.81 -7.68
N ALA A 313 10.39 19.80 -8.59
CA ALA A 313 11.69 20.10 -9.20
C ALA A 313 12.70 20.55 -8.15
N ASP A 314 12.29 21.44 -7.24
CA ASP A 314 13.14 21.93 -6.16
C ASP A 314 13.54 20.82 -5.19
N ALA A 315 12.57 19.98 -4.77
CA ALA A 315 12.83 18.84 -3.88
C ALA A 315 13.72 17.78 -4.53
N ILE A 316 13.53 17.50 -5.82
CA ILE A 316 14.42 16.58 -6.56
C ILE A 316 15.83 17.18 -6.68
N ARG A 317 15.94 18.49 -6.97
CA ARG A 317 17.25 19.18 -7.02
C ARG A 317 17.96 19.10 -5.66
N GLU A 318 17.24 19.30 -4.56
CA GLU A 318 17.75 19.10 -3.20
C GLU A 318 18.23 17.67 -2.98
N ALA A 319 17.42 16.66 -3.37
CA ALA A 319 17.79 15.25 -3.24
C ALA A 319 18.97 14.82 -4.13
N LEU A 320 19.28 15.59 -5.18
CA LEU A 320 20.44 15.36 -6.05
C LEU A 320 21.76 15.89 -5.45
N ASP A 321 21.69 16.77 -4.43
CA ASP A 321 22.89 17.18 -3.71
C ASP A 321 23.52 15.98 -2.99
N PRO A 322 24.82 15.70 -3.18
CA PRO A 322 25.45 14.52 -2.60
C PRO A 322 25.32 14.43 -1.08
N THR A 323 25.43 15.57 -0.37
CA THR A 323 25.34 15.61 1.10
C THR A 323 23.92 15.27 1.56
N VAL A 324 22.91 15.80 0.86
CA VAL A 324 21.50 15.52 1.15
C VAL A 324 21.17 14.07 0.78
N ALA A 325 21.62 13.60 -0.37
CA ALA A 325 21.44 12.21 -0.80
C ALA A 325 22.00 11.23 0.24
N ASP A 326 23.22 11.46 0.74
CA ASP A 326 23.85 10.60 1.75
C ASP A 326 23.10 10.64 3.08
N ARG A 327 22.62 11.80 3.50
CA ARG A 327 21.74 11.94 4.67
C ARG A 327 20.45 11.11 4.51
N LEU A 328 19.81 11.20 3.35
CA LEU A 328 18.57 10.45 3.08
C LEU A 328 18.80 8.93 3.00
N ARG A 329 19.92 8.51 2.41
CA ARG A 329 20.33 7.09 2.39
C ARG A 329 20.53 6.52 3.78
N ALA A 330 21.01 7.32 4.72
CA ALA A 330 21.19 6.92 6.11
C ALA A 330 19.87 6.97 6.89
N ALA A 331 19.08 8.03 6.74
CA ALA A 331 17.86 8.25 7.50
C ALA A 331 16.69 7.37 7.05
N GLY A 332 16.57 7.09 5.75
CA GLY A 332 15.49 6.30 5.17
C GLY A 332 15.33 4.92 5.82
N PRO A 333 16.36 4.06 5.87
CA PRO A 333 16.28 2.75 6.52
C PRO A 333 15.95 2.83 8.01
N VAL A 334 16.43 3.87 8.72
CA VAL A 334 16.10 4.08 10.15
C VAL A 334 14.61 4.37 10.31
N GLN A 335 14.06 5.25 9.48
CA GLN A 335 12.63 5.54 9.49
C GLN A 335 11.81 4.30 9.13
N ALA A 336 12.19 3.58 8.07
CA ALA A 336 11.49 2.38 7.63
C ALA A 336 11.51 1.27 8.69
N ALA A 337 12.57 1.16 9.48
CA ALA A 337 12.70 0.18 10.55
C ALA A 337 11.71 0.40 11.72
N THR A 338 11.05 1.55 11.79
CA THR A 338 9.97 1.79 12.76
C THR A 338 8.67 1.04 12.40
N PHE A 339 8.52 0.61 11.15
CA PHE A 339 7.40 -0.16 10.63
C PHE A 339 7.74 -1.65 10.63
N THR A 340 7.28 -2.38 11.63
CA THR A 340 7.68 -3.78 11.82
C THR A 340 6.48 -4.74 11.82
N PRO A 341 6.69 -6.02 11.44
CA PRO A 341 5.66 -7.05 11.57
C PRO A 341 5.11 -7.14 13.00
N SER A 342 5.99 -7.05 14.01
CA SER A 342 5.58 -7.11 15.41
C SER A 342 4.71 -5.93 15.84
N ALA A 343 4.98 -4.72 15.34
CA ALA A 343 4.14 -3.55 15.61
C ALA A 343 2.76 -3.70 14.96
N MET A 344 2.72 -4.11 13.69
CA MET A 344 1.46 -4.38 12.97
C MET A 344 0.64 -5.46 13.66
N GLY A 345 1.28 -6.56 14.07
CA GLY A 345 0.58 -7.68 14.71
C GLY A 345 0.01 -7.30 16.07
N ARG A 346 0.77 -6.59 16.92
CA ARG A 346 0.25 -6.08 18.21
C ARG A 346 -0.93 -5.14 17.98
N ALA A 347 -0.79 -4.13 17.12
CA ALA A 347 -1.89 -3.21 16.82
C ALA A 347 -3.12 -3.94 16.25
N GLY A 348 -2.90 -4.97 15.41
CA GLY A 348 -3.97 -5.81 14.87
C GLY A 348 -4.70 -6.59 15.97
N TRP A 349 -3.97 -7.29 16.85
CA TRP A 349 -4.58 -8.02 17.95
C TRP A 349 -5.33 -7.10 18.92
N ASP A 350 -4.75 -5.94 19.28
CA ASP A 350 -5.39 -4.97 20.16
C ASP A 350 -6.70 -4.43 19.56
N ALA A 351 -6.68 -4.11 18.25
CA ALA A 351 -7.88 -3.72 17.53
C ALA A 351 -8.95 -4.82 17.56
N LEU A 352 -8.56 -6.07 17.28
CA LEU A 352 -9.51 -7.17 17.17
C LEU A 352 -10.09 -7.63 18.52
N ARG A 353 -9.35 -7.52 19.62
CA ARG A 353 -9.86 -7.79 20.96
C ARG A 353 -11.04 -6.88 21.34
N MET A 354 -11.07 -5.65 20.85
CA MET A 354 -12.21 -4.74 21.07
C MET A 354 -13.51 -5.16 20.34
N VAL A 355 -13.41 -6.06 19.39
CA VAL A 355 -14.59 -6.60 18.69
C VAL A 355 -15.32 -7.62 19.56
N THR A 356 -14.59 -8.31 20.42
CA THR A 356 -15.10 -9.40 21.27
C THR A 356 -15.35 -8.99 22.72
N SER A 357 -14.89 -7.82 23.13
CA SER A 357 -15.25 -7.16 24.40
C SER A 357 -16.61 -6.45 24.27
#